data_b2af4d94d891bccb413c52c2e446b71b
#
_entry.id   b2af4d94d891bccb413c52c2e446b71b
#
_cell.length_a   1.000
_cell.length_b   1.000
_cell.length_c   1.000
_cell.angle_alpha   90.00
_cell.angle_beta   90.00
_cell.angle_gamma   90.00
#
_symmetry.space_group_name_H-M   'P 1'
#
loop_
_entity.id
_entity.type
_entity.pdbx_description
1 polymer ?
#
loop_
_entity_poly.entity_id
_entity_poly.type
_entity_poly.pdbx_seq_one_letter_code
_entity_poly.pdbx_strand_id
1 'polypeptide(L)'
;LEADDIIACCVRHIQKTQPNRKIYIITNDHDYLQLINSNTTIYNLQNKNLNNKSCGDPKKDLLLKIIVGDKSDNIPKCFKKCGNKTALKLINNPELLQKKLQENPQSKILFERNTQLIDFSYIPHELQEHVLNFISC
;
A
#
# COMPACT_ATOMS: atom_id res chain seq x y z
N LEU A 1 13.99 -7.34 -6.20
CA LEU A 1 13.83 -6.15 -5.37
C LEU A 1 13.61 -4.94 -6.27
N GLU A 2 12.45 -4.33 -6.19
CA GLU A 2 12.10 -3.16 -6.98
C GLU A 2 12.47 -1.86 -6.24
N ALA A 3 12.49 -0.74 -6.98
CA ALA A 3 12.85 0.56 -6.39
C ALA A 3 11.89 0.98 -5.28
N ASP A 4 10.62 0.67 -5.40
CA ASP A 4 9.60 0.97 -4.39
C ASP A 4 9.80 0.16 -3.11
N ASP A 5 10.28 -1.08 -3.18
CA ASP A 5 10.66 -1.87 -2.01
C ASP A 5 11.79 -1.17 -1.23
N ILE A 6 12.80 -0.68 -1.93
CA ILE A 6 13.93 0.04 -1.32
C ILE A 6 13.45 1.32 -0.65
N ILE A 7 12.64 2.11 -1.34
CA ILE A 7 12.08 3.36 -0.80
C ILE A 7 11.21 3.08 0.42
N ALA A 8 10.36 2.06 0.37
CA ALA A 8 9.52 1.67 1.49
C ALA A 8 10.34 1.29 2.72
N CYS A 9 11.41 0.51 2.55
CA CYS A 9 12.33 0.15 3.63
C CYS A 9 12.99 1.39 4.24
N CYS A 10 13.48 2.31 3.41
CA CYS A 10 14.11 3.55 3.86
C CYS A 10 13.12 4.44 4.64
N VAL A 11 11.93 4.64 4.09
CA VAL A 11 10.89 5.47 4.73
C VAL A 11 10.49 4.90 6.09
N ARG A 12 10.20 3.60 6.16
CA ARG A 12 9.83 2.93 7.42
C ARG A 12 10.94 2.98 8.45
N HIS A 13 12.19 2.83 8.02
CA HIS A 13 13.34 2.95 8.92
C HIS A 13 13.43 4.36 9.51
N ILE A 14 13.30 5.41 8.70
CA ILE A 14 13.33 6.80 9.16
C ILE A 14 12.13 7.08 10.08
N GLN A 15 10.95 6.64 9.72
CA GLN A 15 9.75 6.81 10.57
C GLN A 15 9.93 6.18 11.95
N LYS A 16 10.62 5.06 12.03
CA LYS A 16 10.88 4.34 13.28
C LYS A 16 12.01 4.98 14.10
N THR A 17 13.11 5.35 13.46
CA THR A 17 14.33 5.83 14.14
C THR A 17 14.35 7.34 14.35
N GLN A 18 13.64 8.08 13.50
CA GLN A 18 13.59 9.55 13.54
C GLN A 18 12.14 10.03 13.35
N PRO A 19 11.24 9.76 14.32
CA PRO A 19 9.78 9.94 14.14
C PRO A 19 9.34 11.36 13.87
N ASN A 20 10.15 12.35 14.22
CA ASN A 20 9.86 13.78 13.99
C ASN A 20 10.40 14.32 12.66
N ARG A 21 11.12 13.48 11.91
CA ARG A 21 11.71 13.91 10.64
C ARG A 21 10.64 13.96 9.55
N LYS A 22 10.64 15.07 8.80
CA LYS A 22 9.77 15.19 7.63
C LYS A 22 10.33 14.40 6.47
N ILE A 23 9.47 13.64 5.82
CA ILE A 23 9.78 12.81 4.66
C ILE A 23 8.93 13.26 3.49
N TYR A 24 9.54 13.47 2.35
CA TYR A 24 8.87 13.79 1.10
C TYR A 24 9.16 12.70 0.08
N ILE A 25 8.11 12.08 -0.45
CA ILE A 25 8.22 11.07 -1.52
C ILE A 25 7.68 11.71 -2.80
N ILE A 26 8.48 11.73 -3.85
CA ILE A 26 8.09 12.27 -5.14
C ILE A 26 7.83 11.11 -6.09
N THR A 27 6.56 10.89 -6.42
CA THR A 27 6.13 9.75 -7.23
C THR A 27 4.72 9.97 -7.78
N ASN A 28 4.40 9.35 -8.90
CA ASN A 28 3.02 9.23 -9.38
C ASN A 28 2.33 7.95 -8.89
N ASP A 29 3.04 7.07 -8.19
CA ASP A 29 2.52 5.79 -7.75
C ASP A 29 1.76 5.92 -6.42
N HIS A 30 0.48 5.55 -6.43
CA HIS A 30 -0.40 5.60 -5.26
C HIS A 30 -0.14 4.48 -4.24
N ASP A 31 0.70 3.49 -4.56
CA ASP A 31 1.06 2.44 -3.60
C ASP A 31 1.79 3.01 -2.38
N TYR A 32 2.48 4.13 -2.55
CA TYR A 32 3.16 4.84 -1.46
C TYR A 32 2.21 5.50 -0.45
N LEU A 33 0.90 5.61 -0.75
CA LEU A 33 -0.08 6.14 0.20
C LEU A 33 -0.11 5.32 1.51
N GLN A 34 0.23 4.04 1.46
CA GLN A 34 0.34 3.20 2.64
C GLN A 34 1.46 3.61 3.61
N LEU A 35 2.37 4.50 3.20
CA LEU A 35 3.48 5.01 4.02
C LEU A 35 3.19 6.36 4.67
N ILE A 36 2.05 6.98 4.38
CA ILE A 36 1.69 8.30 4.91
C ILE A 36 1.55 8.26 6.43
N ASN A 37 2.12 9.28 7.08
CA ASN A 37 1.86 9.62 8.48
C ASN A 37 1.89 11.15 8.64
N SER A 38 1.87 11.65 9.86
CA SER A 38 1.88 13.10 10.13
C SER A 38 3.09 13.85 9.54
N ASN A 39 4.19 13.15 9.29
CA ASN A 39 5.45 13.72 8.81
C ASN A 39 5.85 13.24 7.41
N THR A 40 5.07 12.39 6.78
CA THR A 40 5.35 11.84 5.44
C THR A 40 4.34 12.37 4.43
N THR A 41 4.83 13.05 3.40
CA THR A 41 4.02 13.65 2.35
C THR A 41 4.45 13.13 1.00
N ILE A 42 3.48 12.85 0.14
CA ILE A 42 3.72 12.40 -1.23
C ILE A 42 3.36 13.51 -2.21
N TYR A 43 4.29 13.84 -3.09
CA TYR A 43 4.08 14.75 -4.22
C TYR A 43 4.21 14.00 -5.53
N ASN A 44 3.36 14.34 -6.50
CA ASN A 44 3.53 13.82 -7.84
C ASN A 44 4.60 14.61 -8.64
N LEU A 45 4.91 14.15 -9.84
CA LEU A 45 5.90 14.81 -10.70
C LEU A 45 5.47 16.22 -11.17
N GLN A 46 4.20 16.57 -11.03
CA GLN A 46 3.67 17.91 -11.27
C GLN A 46 3.65 18.79 -10.01
N ASN A 47 4.33 18.36 -8.97
CA ASN A 47 4.44 19.05 -7.67
C ASN A 47 3.09 19.22 -6.93
N LYS A 48 2.15 18.30 -7.15
CA LYS A 48 0.86 18.24 -6.43
C LYS A 48 0.95 17.28 -5.27
N ASN A 49 0.40 17.68 -4.12
CA ASN A 49 0.31 16.84 -2.93
C ASN A 49 -0.72 15.72 -3.16
N LEU A 50 -0.29 14.46 -3.04
CA LEU A 50 -1.14 13.29 -3.21
C LEU A 50 -1.75 12.77 -1.89
N ASN A 51 -1.41 13.34 -0.73
CA ASN A 51 -1.99 12.89 0.54
C ASN A 51 -3.52 13.07 0.57
N ASN A 52 -4.06 14.01 -0.21
CA ASN A 52 -5.50 14.20 -0.35
C ASN A 52 -6.19 13.09 -1.17
N LYS A 53 -5.45 12.23 -1.86
CA LYS A 53 -5.99 11.04 -2.52
C LYS A 53 -6.18 9.87 -1.54
N SER A 54 -5.58 9.97 -0.37
CA SER A 54 -5.84 9.04 0.73
C SER A 54 -7.26 9.19 1.24
N CYS A 55 -7.87 8.08 1.67
CA CYS A 55 -9.16 8.10 2.36
C CYS A 55 -9.06 8.51 3.84
N GLY A 56 -7.87 8.94 4.27
CA GLY A 56 -7.58 9.37 5.64
C GLY A 56 -6.93 8.30 6.53
N ASP A 57 -6.85 7.06 6.06
CA ASP A 57 -6.22 5.96 6.77
C ASP A 57 -5.35 5.14 5.80
N PRO A 58 -4.02 5.12 5.98
CA PRO A 58 -3.12 4.35 5.10
C PRO A 58 -3.44 2.87 5.01
N LYS A 59 -3.96 2.27 6.08
CA LYS A 59 -4.38 0.86 6.08
C LYS A 59 -5.59 0.64 5.17
N LYS A 60 -6.54 1.58 5.16
CA LYS A 60 -7.69 1.54 4.27
C LYS A 60 -7.28 1.79 2.82
N ASP A 61 -6.35 2.70 2.58
CA ASP A 61 -5.80 2.93 1.25
C ASP A 61 -5.15 1.67 0.68
N LEU A 62 -4.40 0.96 1.52
CA LEU A 62 -3.79 -0.31 1.16
C LEU A 62 -4.84 -1.37 0.81
N LEU A 63 -5.86 -1.54 1.67
CA LEU A 63 -6.96 -2.48 1.41
C LEU A 63 -7.73 -2.13 0.14
N LEU A 64 -7.98 -0.86 -0.10
CA LEU A 64 -8.64 -0.39 -1.31
C LEU A 64 -7.87 -0.82 -2.56
N LYS A 65 -6.57 -0.62 -2.57
CA LYS A 65 -5.70 -1.03 -3.68
C LYS A 65 -5.71 -2.55 -3.87
N ILE A 66 -5.64 -3.32 -2.80
CA ILE A 66 -5.69 -4.79 -2.84
C ILE A 66 -7.01 -5.29 -3.45
N ILE A 67 -8.13 -4.71 -3.05
CA ILE A 67 -9.46 -5.14 -3.51
C ILE A 67 -9.72 -4.74 -4.96
N VAL A 68 -9.40 -3.50 -5.32
CA VAL A 68 -9.65 -2.94 -6.66
C VAL A 68 -8.62 -3.42 -7.68
N GLY A 69 -7.40 -3.74 -7.23
CA GLY A 69 -6.29 -4.11 -8.09
C GLY A 69 -5.67 -2.92 -8.82
N ASP A 70 -4.82 -3.21 -9.78
CA ASP A 70 -4.13 -2.22 -10.59
C ASP A 70 -3.94 -2.75 -12.01
N LYS A 71 -4.63 -2.15 -12.97
CA LYS A 71 -4.55 -2.56 -14.37
C LYS A 71 -3.16 -2.31 -14.98
N SER A 72 -2.46 -1.26 -14.56
CA SER A 72 -1.13 -0.92 -15.08
C SER A 72 -0.09 -1.98 -14.70
N ASP A 73 -0.26 -2.61 -13.53
CA ASP A 73 0.63 -3.66 -13.03
C ASP A 73 0.05 -5.08 -13.24
N ASN A 74 -1.01 -5.22 -14.02
CA ASN A 74 -1.71 -6.48 -14.27
C ASN A 74 -2.21 -7.16 -12.98
N ILE A 75 -2.60 -6.38 -11.99
CA ILE A 75 -3.17 -6.88 -10.73
C ILE A 75 -4.70 -6.84 -10.84
N PRO A 76 -5.37 -8.02 -10.89
CA PRO A 76 -6.82 -8.08 -11.06
C PRO A 76 -7.56 -7.67 -9.78
N LYS A 77 -8.79 -7.15 -9.94
CA LYS A 77 -9.68 -6.91 -8.81
C LYS A 77 -10.11 -8.25 -8.17
N CYS A 78 -10.32 -8.24 -6.85
CA CYS A 78 -10.70 -9.44 -6.11
C CYS A 78 -12.15 -9.88 -6.38
N PHE A 79 -13.05 -8.93 -6.59
CA PHE A 79 -14.48 -9.17 -6.82
C PHE A 79 -14.91 -8.60 -8.17
N LYS A 80 -15.77 -9.33 -8.88
CA LYS A 80 -16.36 -8.84 -10.13
C LYS A 80 -17.21 -7.59 -9.84
N LYS A 81 -17.19 -6.62 -10.76
CA LYS A 81 -17.97 -5.37 -10.67
C LYS A 81 -17.73 -4.56 -9.40
N CYS A 82 -16.56 -4.71 -8.78
CA CYS A 82 -16.19 -3.96 -7.58
C CYS A 82 -15.35 -2.74 -7.96
N GLY A 83 -15.95 -1.56 -7.90
CA GLY A 83 -15.24 -0.28 -8.01
C GLY A 83 -14.88 0.27 -6.63
N ASN A 84 -14.32 1.48 -6.60
CA ASN A 84 -13.86 2.13 -5.36
C ASN A 84 -14.96 2.27 -4.30
N LYS A 85 -16.17 2.65 -4.70
CA LYS A 85 -17.30 2.82 -3.77
C LYS A 85 -17.68 1.52 -3.09
N THR A 86 -17.77 0.42 -3.85
CA THR A 86 -18.09 -0.90 -3.31
C THR A 86 -16.96 -1.40 -2.42
N ALA A 87 -15.72 -1.22 -2.83
CA ALA A 87 -14.57 -1.59 -2.04
C ALA A 87 -14.52 -0.85 -0.69
N LEU A 88 -14.80 0.45 -0.68
CA LEU A 88 -14.85 1.24 0.56
C LEU A 88 -15.95 0.75 1.52
N LYS A 89 -17.11 0.35 1.00
CA LYS A 89 -18.15 -0.27 1.83
C LYS A 89 -17.68 -1.56 2.49
N LEU A 90 -16.95 -2.39 1.77
CA LEU A 90 -16.38 -3.64 2.29
C LEU A 90 -15.30 -3.37 3.34
N ILE A 91 -14.44 -2.39 3.09
CA ILE A 91 -13.37 -2.00 4.02
C ILE A 91 -13.95 -1.47 5.33
N ASN A 92 -15.01 -0.68 5.27
CA ASN A 92 -15.70 -0.13 6.44
C ASN A 92 -16.56 -1.16 7.17
N ASN A 93 -16.75 -2.35 6.60
CA ASN A 93 -17.46 -3.47 7.22
C ASN A 93 -16.61 -4.74 7.12
N PRO A 94 -15.62 -4.93 8.04
CA PRO A 94 -14.72 -6.08 8.00
C PRO A 94 -15.41 -7.44 8.04
N GLU A 95 -16.54 -7.55 8.74
CA GLU A 95 -17.31 -8.80 8.83
C GLU A 95 -17.89 -9.17 7.46
N LEU A 96 -18.41 -8.19 6.73
CA LEU A 96 -18.96 -8.40 5.39
C LEU A 96 -17.85 -8.79 4.41
N LEU A 97 -16.67 -8.16 4.51
CA LEU A 97 -15.50 -8.50 3.69
C LEU A 97 -15.08 -9.95 3.93
N GLN A 98 -14.95 -10.36 5.19
CA GLN A 98 -14.60 -11.73 5.56
C GLN A 98 -15.63 -12.74 5.03
N LYS A 99 -16.92 -12.45 5.20
CA LYS A 99 -18.00 -13.30 4.68
C LYS A 99 -17.91 -13.47 3.16
N LYS A 100 -17.70 -12.39 2.43
CA LYS A 100 -17.56 -12.45 0.96
C LYS A 100 -16.32 -13.23 0.52
N LEU A 101 -15.21 -13.11 1.21
CA LEU A 101 -14.01 -13.90 0.93
C LEU A 101 -14.20 -15.38 1.22
N GLN A 102 -14.94 -15.73 2.28
CA GLN A 102 -15.26 -17.12 2.60
C GLN A 102 -16.23 -17.75 1.59
N GLU A 103 -17.19 -16.99 1.09
CA GLU A 103 -18.17 -17.45 0.10
C GLU A 103 -17.58 -17.59 -1.31
N ASN A 104 -16.47 -16.92 -1.60
CA ASN A 104 -15.82 -16.87 -2.91
C ASN A 104 -14.35 -17.28 -2.81
N PRO A 105 -14.03 -18.60 -2.90
CA PRO A 105 -12.63 -19.06 -2.81
C PRO A 105 -11.68 -18.40 -3.80
N GLN A 106 -12.15 -18.13 -5.02
CA GLN A 106 -11.35 -17.45 -6.04
C GLN A 106 -11.00 -16.03 -5.64
N SER A 107 -11.95 -15.29 -5.06
CA SER A 107 -11.72 -13.93 -4.55
C SER A 107 -10.74 -13.93 -3.38
N LYS A 108 -10.81 -14.93 -2.52
CA LYS A 108 -9.86 -15.10 -1.42
C LYS A 108 -8.44 -15.31 -1.92
N ILE A 109 -8.25 -16.16 -2.93
CA ILE A 109 -6.94 -16.39 -3.57
C ILE A 109 -6.39 -15.09 -4.16
N LEU A 110 -7.22 -14.35 -4.89
CA LEU A 110 -6.82 -13.05 -5.47
C LEU A 110 -6.48 -12.03 -4.39
N PHE A 111 -7.24 -11.97 -3.31
CA PHE A 111 -7.00 -11.06 -2.18
C PHE A 111 -5.64 -11.36 -1.53
N GLU A 112 -5.35 -12.60 -1.24
CA GLU A 112 -4.07 -13.03 -0.66
C GLU A 112 -2.89 -12.73 -1.58
N ARG A 113 -3.04 -13.01 -2.88
CA ARG A 113 -2.03 -12.74 -3.90
C ARG A 113 -1.78 -11.23 -4.03
N ASN A 114 -2.84 -10.43 -4.15
CA ASN A 114 -2.71 -8.98 -4.27
C ASN A 114 -2.08 -8.36 -3.03
N THR A 115 -2.39 -8.88 -1.85
CA THR A 115 -1.77 -8.46 -0.60
C THR A 115 -0.26 -8.65 -0.65
N GLN A 116 0.21 -9.82 -1.08
CA GLN A 116 1.64 -10.10 -1.18
C GLN A 116 2.36 -9.20 -2.20
N LEU A 117 1.66 -8.82 -3.28
CA LEU A 117 2.24 -7.98 -4.33
C LEU A 117 2.28 -6.49 -3.97
N ILE A 118 1.29 -6.00 -3.22
CA ILE A 118 1.06 -4.56 -2.99
C ILE A 118 1.54 -4.11 -1.61
N ASP A 119 1.34 -4.94 -0.57
CA ASP A 119 1.68 -4.58 0.81
C ASP A 119 3.19 -4.65 1.05
N PHE A 120 3.79 -3.51 1.34
CA PHE A 120 5.22 -3.42 1.65
C PHE A 120 5.63 -4.20 2.92
N SER A 121 4.69 -4.63 3.76
CA SER A 121 4.99 -5.51 4.91
C SER A 121 5.46 -6.90 4.48
N TYR A 122 5.17 -7.29 3.26
CA TYR A 122 5.57 -8.60 2.69
C TYR A 122 6.95 -8.58 2.03
N ILE A 123 7.67 -7.48 2.08
CA ILE A 123 9.08 -7.46 1.64
C ILE A 123 9.85 -8.40 2.56
N PRO A 124 10.60 -9.41 2.02
CA PRO A 124 11.34 -10.35 2.83
C PRO A 124 12.30 -9.66 3.79
N HIS A 125 12.38 -10.15 5.03
CA HIS A 125 13.20 -9.54 6.08
C HIS A 125 14.68 -9.46 5.69
N GLU A 126 15.20 -10.49 5.04
CA GLU A 126 16.59 -10.52 4.55
C GLU A 126 16.87 -9.37 3.58
N LEU A 127 15.93 -9.06 2.68
CA LEU A 127 16.05 -7.94 1.75
C LEU A 127 15.96 -6.59 2.47
N GLN A 128 15.10 -6.49 3.47
CA GLN A 128 15.02 -5.29 4.31
C GLN A 128 16.34 -5.03 5.02
N GLU A 129 16.93 -6.05 5.65
CA GLU A 129 18.22 -5.94 6.31
C GLU A 129 19.34 -5.54 5.33
N HIS A 130 19.36 -6.12 4.15
CA HIS A 130 20.32 -5.77 3.12
C HIS A 130 20.26 -4.30 2.73
N VAL A 131 19.05 -3.78 2.50
CA VAL A 131 18.83 -2.37 2.20
C VAL A 131 19.31 -1.47 3.35
N LEU A 132 18.91 -1.80 4.60
CA LEU A 132 19.29 -1.02 5.78
C LEU A 132 20.79 -1.00 6.01
N ASN A 133 21.49 -2.09 5.80
CA ASN A 133 22.93 -2.15 5.90
C ASN A 133 23.61 -1.27 4.84
N PHE A 134 23.06 -1.23 3.64
CA PHE A 134 23.58 -0.42 2.55
C PHE A 134 23.42 1.09 2.82
N ILE A 135 22.26 1.53 3.33
CA ILE A 135 22.00 2.96 3.60
C ILE A 135 22.61 3.46 4.90
N SER A 136 23.02 2.56 5.82
CA SER A 136 23.62 2.92 7.11
C SER A 136 25.14 3.13 7.02
N CYS A 137 25.72 2.92 5.86
CA CYS A 137 27.14 3.12 5.63
C CYS A 137 27.53 4.59 5.54
#